data_81b84dc07f8f0317834a7cf44960210b
#
_entry.id   81b84dc07f8f0317834a7cf44960210b
#
_cell.length_a   1.000
_cell.length_b   1.000
_cell.length_c   1.000
_cell.angle_alpha   90.00
_cell.angle_beta   90.00
_cell.angle_gamma   90.00
#
_symmetry.space_group_name_H-M   'P 1'
#
loop_
_entity.id
_entity.type
_entity.pdbx_description
1 polymer ?
#
loop_
_entity_poly.entity_id
_entity_poly.type
_entity_poly.pdbx_seq_one_letter_code
_entity_poly.pdbx_strand_id
1 'polypeptide(L)'
;KNMPVNAMAAGADMASVSMHKSGGSLTQSSLLLTGPNVNWEYVSQIINLTQTTSASYLLLSSLDISRRNLYMRGEASFGKVQDMAEYAREEINSIGGFYAYGRELKNGSSIYDFDVTKLSVYTRDIGLAGIEVYDLLRDEYDIQIEFGDIANILAYISIGDRIQDIERLVGALADIKRLYSKDPSQMLNTEYIAPKVVVSPQKAFYAKDESLPIRETAGRICSEFVMCYPPGIPILAPGEVITKDIIDYIIYAKEKGCSMQGPEDPDVNNINVLV
;
A
#
# COMPACT_ATOMS: atom_id res chain seq x y z
N LYS A 1 9.59 20.08 10.50
CA LYS A 1 10.78 19.36 11.04
C LYS A 1 10.82 17.96 10.46
N ASN A 2 11.80 17.55 9.74
CA ASN A 2 12.06 16.16 9.34
C ASN A 2 10.94 15.36 8.62
N MET A 3 9.86 16.00 8.16
CA MET A 3 8.91 15.37 7.25
C MET A 3 9.42 15.46 5.81
N PRO A 4 9.07 14.53 4.94
CA PRO A 4 9.44 14.60 3.52
C PRO A 4 8.97 15.91 2.89
N VAL A 5 9.69 16.36 1.89
CA VAL A 5 9.26 17.50 1.08
C VAL A 5 7.98 17.11 0.34
N ASN A 6 6.93 17.95 0.45
CA ASN A 6 5.68 17.69 -0.27
C ASN A 6 5.86 17.84 -1.78
N ALA A 7 4.96 17.22 -2.55
CA ALA A 7 5.06 17.17 -4.01
C ALA A 7 5.17 18.56 -4.67
N MET A 8 4.40 19.54 -4.18
CA MET A 8 4.42 20.90 -4.75
C MET A 8 5.75 21.61 -4.47
N ALA A 9 6.30 21.48 -3.25
CA ALA A 9 7.60 22.02 -2.90
C ALA A 9 8.76 21.29 -3.61
N ALA A 10 8.55 20.02 -3.99
CA ALA A 10 9.49 19.26 -4.82
C ALA A 10 9.41 19.61 -6.32
N GLY A 11 8.51 20.52 -6.73
CA GLY A 11 8.39 21.00 -8.10
C GLY A 11 7.35 20.27 -8.96
N ALA A 12 6.43 19.50 -8.37
CA ALA A 12 5.33 18.90 -9.13
C ALA A 12 4.41 20.01 -9.68
N ASP A 13 3.94 19.84 -10.93
CA ASP A 13 2.97 20.75 -11.53
C ASP A 13 1.57 20.58 -10.91
N MET A 14 1.19 19.35 -10.57
CA MET A 14 -0.07 19.04 -9.90
C MET A 14 0.13 17.89 -8.89
N ALA A 15 -0.69 17.88 -7.83
CA ALA A 15 -0.71 16.80 -6.86
C ALA A 15 -2.14 16.49 -6.39
N SER A 16 -2.54 15.23 -6.49
CA SER A 16 -3.78 14.72 -5.91
C SER A 16 -3.52 14.23 -4.48
N VAL A 17 -4.26 14.78 -3.52
CA VAL A 17 -4.02 14.55 -2.08
C VAL A 17 -5.26 13.94 -1.43
N SER A 18 -5.13 12.70 -0.96
CA SER A 18 -6.17 12.01 -0.20
C SER A 18 -6.24 12.54 1.24
N MET A 19 -6.94 13.63 1.46
CA MET A 19 -7.07 14.25 2.78
C MET A 19 -7.74 13.34 3.80
N HIS A 20 -8.60 12.42 3.34
CA HIS A 20 -9.30 11.45 4.19
C HIS A 20 -8.39 10.36 4.78
N LYS A 21 -7.17 10.15 4.26
CA LYS A 21 -6.25 9.13 4.81
C LYS A 21 -5.48 9.65 6.01
N SER A 22 -4.78 10.77 5.89
CA SER A 22 -3.92 11.31 6.94
C SER A 22 -4.16 12.78 7.27
N GLY A 23 -5.03 13.45 6.53
CA GLY A 23 -5.36 14.85 6.75
C GLY A 23 -6.49 15.10 7.76
N GLY A 24 -7.28 14.06 8.11
CA GLY A 24 -8.34 14.14 9.10
C GLY A 24 -9.71 14.54 8.57
N SER A 25 -9.94 14.52 7.24
CA SER A 25 -11.27 14.71 6.66
C SER A 25 -12.05 13.40 6.56
N LEU A 26 -13.36 13.48 6.33
CA LEU A 26 -14.20 12.30 6.09
C LEU A 26 -13.82 11.59 4.79
N THR A 27 -14.20 10.32 4.68
CA THR A 27 -13.90 9.47 3.52
C THR A 27 -14.30 10.12 2.19
N GLN A 28 -13.65 9.72 1.10
CA GLN A 28 -13.87 10.21 -0.26
C GLN A 28 -13.62 11.71 -0.47
N SER A 29 -12.94 12.38 0.46
CA SER A 29 -12.56 13.78 0.31
C SER A 29 -11.08 13.93 -0.03
N SER A 30 -10.79 14.72 -1.06
CA SER A 30 -9.43 14.93 -1.57
C SER A 30 -9.25 16.37 -2.06
N LEU A 31 -7.99 16.76 -2.25
CA LEU A 31 -7.60 18.04 -2.85
C LEU A 31 -6.81 17.79 -4.12
N LEU A 32 -7.06 18.58 -5.14
CA LEU A 32 -6.14 18.76 -6.24
C LEU A 32 -5.37 20.06 -6.05
N LEU A 33 -4.06 19.95 -5.87
CA LEU A 33 -3.15 21.09 -5.78
C LEU A 33 -2.55 21.36 -7.14
N THR A 34 -2.43 22.63 -7.52
CA THR A 34 -1.84 23.06 -8.79
C THR A 34 -0.71 24.05 -8.56
N GLY A 35 0.34 23.90 -9.33
CA GLY A 35 1.47 24.82 -9.36
C GLY A 35 1.16 26.07 -10.21
N PRO A 36 2.05 27.08 -10.14
CA PRO A 36 1.85 28.38 -10.79
C PRO A 36 1.82 28.32 -12.33
N ASN A 37 2.38 27.26 -12.92
CA ASN A 37 2.47 27.10 -14.38
C ASN A 37 1.27 26.33 -14.96
N VAL A 38 0.33 25.89 -14.12
CA VAL A 38 -0.85 25.12 -14.55
C VAL A 38 -2.00 26.08 -14.87
N ASN A 39 -2.60 25.90 -16.04
CA ASN A 39 -3.82 26.63 -16.40
C ASN A 39 -4.99 26.12 -15.54
N TRP A 40 -5.28 26.84 -14.48
CA TRP A 40 -6.34 26.48 -13.53
C TRP A 40 -7.74 26.45 -14.16
N GLU A 41 -8.04 27.37 -15.08
CA GLU A 41 -9.34 27.43 -15.75
C GLU A 41 -9.59 26.16 -16.55
N TYR A 42 -8.58 25.66 -17.26
CA TYR A 42 -8.69 24.41 -18.01
C TYR A 42 -8.85 23.22 -17.08
N VAL A 43 -8.05 23.12 -16.01
CA VAL A 43 -8.16 22.05 -15.00
C VAL A 43 -9.57 22.04 -14.38
N SER A 44 -10.08 23.21 -14.01
CA SER A 44 -11.44 23.35 -13.45
C SER A 44 -12.52 22.88 -14.42
N GLN A 45 -12.37 23.18 -15.71
CA GLN A 45 -13.27 22.72 -16.74
C GLN A 45 -13.28 21.19 -16.85
N ILE A 46 -12.10 20.55 -16.83
CA ILE A 46 -12.00 19.09 -16.88
C ILE A 46 -12.59 18.44 -15.61
N ILE A 47 -12.32 19.01 -14.44
CA ILE A 47 -12.94 18.56 -13.20
C ILE A 47 -14.47 18.60 -13.29
N ASN A 48 -15.03 19.70 -13.77
CA ASN A 48 -16.49 19.84 -13.94
C ASN A 48 -17.09 18.83 -14.91
N LEU A 49 -16.33 18.37 -15.91
CA LEU A 49 -16.76 17.34 -16.85
C LEU A 49 -16.68 15.93 -16.28
N THR A 50 -15.77 15.66 -15.36
CA THR A 50 -15.43 14.30 -14.90
C THR A 50 -15.95 13.98 -13.51
N GLN A 51 -16.26 14.98 -12.69
CA GLN A 51 -16.79 14.80 -11.35
C GLN A 51 -18.31 14.65 -11.32
N THR A 52 -18.79 14.06 -10.22
CA THR A 52 -20.23 14.01 -9.92
C THR A 52 -20.81 15.42 -9.76
N THR A 53 -22.04 15.61 -10.19
CA THR A 53 -22.82 16.83 -9.94
C THR A 53 -23.48 16.85 -8.56
N SER A 54 -23.47 15.72 -7.83
CA SER A 54 -24.09 15.54 -6.52
C SER A 54 -23.06 15.62 -5.39
N ALA A 55 -22.47 16.80 -5.19
CA ALA A 55 -21.49 17.00 -4.13
C ALA A 55 -22.11 16.90 -2.73
N SER A 56 -21.46 16.22 -1.81
CA SER A 56 -21.84 16.17 -0.40
C SER A 56 -21.25 17.36 0.36
N TYR A 57 -22.10 18.23 0.89
CA TYR A 57 -21.65 19.35 1.72
C TYR A 57 -21.01 18.90 3.02
N LEU A 58 -21.37 17.72 3.57
CA LEU A 58 -20.69 17.16 4.75
C LEU A 58 -19.22 16.85 4.43
N LEU A 59 -18.95 16.24 3.28
CA LEU A 59 -17.57 15.92 2.85
C LEU A 59 -16.78 17.20 2.59
N LEU A 60 -17.38 18.17 1.87
CA LEU A 60 -16.73 19.46 1.59
C LEU A 60 -16.44 20.25 2.89
N SER A 61 -17.39 20.28 3.83
CA SER A 61 -17.19 20.93 5.12
C SER A 61 -16.10 20.26 5.96
N SER A 62 -16.07 18.92 5.96
CA SER A 62 -15.02 18.18 6.68
C SER A 62 -13.63 18.47 6.09
N LEU A 63 -13.55 18.60 4.77
CA LEU A 63 -12.32 18.92 4.05
C LEU A 63 -11.79 20.31 4.42
N ASP A 64 -12.67 21.33 4.49
CA ASP A 64 -12.26 22.67 4.88
C ASP A 64 -11.87 22.75 6.37
N ILE A 65 -12.60 22.07 7.25
CA ILE A 65 -12.26 21.98 8.67
C ILE A 65 -10.89 21.31 8.84
N SER A 66 -10.63 20.23 8.13
CA SER A 66 -9.35 19.53 8.13
C SER A 66 -8.21 20.44 7.66
N ARG A 67 -8.39 21.08 6.51
CA ARG A 67 -7.44 22.08 5.99
C ARG A 67 -7.13 23.17 7.03
N ARG A 68 -8.17 23.73 7.67
CA ARG A 68 -8.02 24.74 8.72
C ARG A 68 -7.24 24.21 9.93
N ASN A 69 -7.54 23.00 10.39
CA ASN A 69 -6.83 22.38 11.51
C ASN A 69 -5.36 22.16 11.20
N LEU A 70 -5.04 21.67 9.98
CA LEU A 70 -3.66 21.51 9.53
C LEU A 70 -2.92 22.85 9.45
N TYR A 71 -3.56 23.90 8.96
CA TYR A 71 -2.97 25.23 8.93
C TYR A 71 -2.65 25.76 10.32
N MET A 72 -3.58 25.59 11.29
CA MET A 72 -3.44 26.16 12.63
C MET A 72 -2.54 25.33 13.55
N ARG A 73 -2.53 24.00 13.41
CA ARG A 73 -1.95 23.06 14.38
C ARG A 73 -1.11 21.95 13.76
N GLY A 74 -0.99 21.90 12.45
CA GLY A 74 -0.38 20.78 11.74
C GLY A 74 1.04 20.48 12.21
N GLU A 75 1.87 21.48 12.42
CA GLU A 75 3.25 21.29 12.88
C GLU A 75 3.30 20.59 14.25
N ALA A 76 2.49 21.04 15.22
CA ALA A 76 2.45 20.43 16.55
C ALA A 76 1.84 19.02 16.51
N SER A 77 0.76 18.83 15.73
CA SER A 77 0.09 17.53 15.61
C SER A 77 0.97 16.49 14.94
N PHE A 78 1.57 16.82 13.81
CA PHE A 78 2.47 15.89 13.12
C PHE A 78 3.82 15.73 13.82
N GLY A 79 4.26 16.70 14.64
CA GLY A 79 5.40 16.49 15.52
C GLY A 79 5.18 15.35 16.50
N LYS A 80 4.01 15.28 17.13
CA LYS A 80 3.65 14.16 18.02
C LYS A 80 3.55 12.83 17.29
N VAL A 81 2.93 12.82 16.09
CA VAL A 81 2.84 11.62 15.27
C VAL A 81 4.24 11.10 14.92
N GLN A 82 5.15 12.00 14.58
CA GLN A 82 6.53 11.64 14.29
C GLN A 82 7.22 11.01 15.51
N ASP A 83 7.09 11.62 16.67
CA ASP A 83 7.71 11.13 17.91
C ASP A 83 7.17 9.71 18.25
N MET A 84 5.86 9.49 18.12
CA MET A 84 5.24 8.16 18.30
C MET A 84 5.72 7.15 17.27
N ALA A 85 5.89 7.56 16.01
CA ALA A 85 6.34 6.68 14.94
C ALA A 85 7.81 6.26 15.11
N GLU A 86 8.66 7.17 15.53
CA GLU A 86 10.07 6.85 15.83
C GLU A 86 10.18 5.93 17.05
N TYR A 87 9.43 6.21 18.12
CA TYR A 87 9.34 5.34 19.28
C TYR A 87 8.88 3.91 18.91
N ALA A 88 7.79 3.80 18.13
CA ALA A 88 7.31 2.50 17.67
C ALA A 88 8.40 1.71 16.90
N ARG A 89 9.14 2.40 16.05
CA ARG A 89 10.20 1.81 15.23
C ARG A 89 11.35 1.29 16.06
N GLU A 90 11.79 2.09 17.04
CA GLU A 90 12.86 1.71 17.97
C GLU A 90 12.46 0.49 18.79
N GLU A 91 11.26 0.49 19.38
CA GLU A 91 10.74 -0.61 20.19
C GLU A 91 10.56 -1.89 19.36
N ILE A 92 9.97 -1.81 18.17
CA ILE A 92 9.78 -2.98 17.28
C ILE A 92 11.15 -3.57 16.90
N ASN A 93 12.12 -2.74 16.54
CA ASN A 93 13.47 -3.23 16.21
C ASN A 93 14.16 -3.85 17.43
N SER A 94 13.87 -3.39 18.65
CA SER A 94 14.42 -3.97 19.88
C SER A 94 13.85 -5.36 20.20
N ILE A 95 12.63 -5.70 19.74
CA ILE A 95 12.05 -7.04 19.86
C ILE A 95 12.94 -8.07 19.15
N GLY A 96 13.58 -7.68 18.03
CA GLY A 96 14.32 -8.55 17.13
C GLY A 96 13.41 -9.50 16.32
N GLY A 97 13.89 -9.98 15.18
CA GLY A 97 13.11 -10.80 14.25
C GLY A 97 12.07 -10.00 13.44
N PHE A 98 11.86 -8.74 13.76
CA PHE A 98 11.20 -7.74 12.95
C PHE A 98 12.20 -6.67 12.51
N TYR A 99 11.93 -6.06 11.37
CA TYR A 99 12.68 -4.89 10.93
C TYR A 99 11.72 -3.77 10.52
N ALA A 100 11.60 -2.77 11.36
CA ALA A 100 10.83 -1.56 11.06
C ALA A 100 11.71 -0.60 10.25
N TYR A 101 11.33 -0.40 8.98
CA TYR A 101 12.06 0.46 8.03
C TYR A 101 12.11 1.91 8.49
N GLY A 102 13.24 2.57 8.24
CA GLY A 102 13.48 3.93 8.64
C GLY A 102 14.29 4.75 7.63
N ARG A 103 14.75 5.88 8.08
CA ARG A 103 15.51 6.86 7.24
C ARG A 103 16.88 6.37 6.80
N GLU A 104 17.40 5.34 7.43
CA GLU A 104 18.65 4.68 7.05
C GLU A 104 18.61 4.11 5.64
N LEU A 105 17.42 3.85 5.10
CA LEU A 105 17.23 3.40 3.73
C LEU A 105 17.46 4.48 2.67
N LYS A 106 17.50 5.74 3.05
CA LYS A 106 17.74 6.85 2.09
C LYS A 106 19.13 6.69 1.47
N ASN A 107 19.16 6.58 0.15
CA ASN A 107 20.38 6.36 -0.62
C ASN A 107 20.64 7.40 -1.71
N GLY A 108 19.73 8.39 -1.87
CA GLY A 108 19.85 9.48 -2.83
C GLY A 108 19.66 9.08 -4.30
N SER A 109 19.27 7.84 -4.57
CA SER A 109 19.05 7.33 -5.93
C SER A 109 17.66 6.71 -6.12
N SER A 110 17.38 5.59 -5.47
CA SER A 110 16.07 4.91 -5.52
C SER A 110 15.16 5.31 -4.35
N ILE A 111 15.72 5.70 -3.20
CA ILE A 111 15.00 6.18 -2.02
C ILE A 111 15.52 7.55 -1.65
N TYR A 112 14.81 8.59 -2.09
CA TYR A 112 15.21 9.98 -1.88
C TYR A 112 14.80 10.49 -0.52
N ASP A 113 13.61 10.12 -0.05
CA ASP A 113 13.11 10.53 1.25
C ASP A 113 12.19 9.47 1.84
N PHE A 114 11.87 9.59 3.13
CA PHE A 114 11.12 8.59 3.89
C PHE A 114 10.10 9.26 4.81
N ASP A 115 8.82 8.87 4.69
CA ASP A 115 7.75 9.30 5.58
C ASP A 115 7.70 8.39 6.82
N VAL A 116 8.24 8.87 7.91
CA VAL A 116 8.34 8.12 9.17
C VAL A 116 6.99 7.78 9.79
N THR A 117 5.91 8.48 9.43
CA THR A 117 4.56 8.21 9.94
C THR A 117 3.95 6.95 9.34
N LYS A 118 4.56 6.41 8.29
CA LYS A 118 4.22 5.13 7.67
C LYS A 118 5.12 4.06 8.27
N LEU A 119 4.59 3.34 9.26
CA LEU A 119 5.32 2.29 9.96
C LEU A 119 5.23 0.99 9.17
N SER A 120 6.20 0.76 8.31
CA SER A 120 6.34 -0.51 7.58
C SER A 120 7.31 -1.42 8.32
N VAL A 121 6.91 -2.67 8.53
CA VAL A 121 7.67 -3.66 9.31
C VAL A 121 7.79 -4.96 8.54
N TYR A 122 9.01 -5.40 8.32
CA TYR A 122 9.33 -6.70 7.75
C TYR A 122 9.14 -7.80 8.77
N THR A 123 8.47 -8.91 8.35
CA THR A 123 8.03 -9.95 9.28
C THR A 123 8.61 -11.33 8.98
N ARG A 124 9.26 -11.51 7.84
CA ARG A 124 9.68 -12.85 7.38
C ARG A 124 10.76 -13.50 8.24
N ASP A 125 11.54 -12.71 8.98
CA ASP A 125 12.58 -13.26 9.85
C ASP A 125 12.01 -14.04 11.04
N ILE A 126 10.73 -13.88 11.35
CA ILE A 126 10.00 -14.72 12.29
C ILE A 126 9.24 -15.88 11.62
N GLY A 127 9.41 -16.09 10.31
CA GLY A 127 8.76 -17.14 9.54
C GLY A 127 7.28 -16.90 9.26
N LEU A 128 6.79 -15.66 9.38
CA LEU A 128 5.42 -15.27 9.09
C LEU A 128 5.36 -14.28 7.91
N ALA A 129 4.39 -14.47 7.03
CA ALA A 129 4.03 -13.47 6.04
C ALA A 129 3.36 -12.26 6.74
N GLY A 130 3.50 -11.06 6.17
CA GLY A 130 2.85 -9.88 6.73
C GLY A 130 1.34 -10.03 6.83
N ILE A 131 0.68 -10.70 5.88
CA ILE A 131 -0.75 -10.97 5.96
C ILE A 131 -1.09 -11.89 7.14
N GLU A 132 -0.26 -12.89 7.48
CA GLU A 132 -0.48 -13.74 8.66
C GLU A 132 -0.37 -12.90 9.95
N VAL A 133 0.59 -11.96 10.01
CA VAL A 133 0.73 -11.04 11.15
C VAL A 133 -0.43 -10.04 11.22
N TYR A 134 -0.90 -9.53 10.08
CA TYR A 134 -2.08 -8.66 9.99
C TYR A 134 -3.33 -9.35 10.55
N ASP A 135 -3.59 -10.60 10.15
CA ASP A 135 -4.73 -11.37 10.62
C ASP A 135 -4.64 -11.62 12.14
N LEU A 136 -3.47 -12.02 12.65
CA LEU A 136 -3.25 -12.17 14.08
C LEU A 136 -3.49 -10.87 14.85
N LEU A 137 -2.97 -9.74 14.39
CA LEU A 137 -3.20 -8.43 15.02
C LEU A 137 -4.68 -8.10 15.09
N ARG A 138 -5.46 -8.35 14.03
CA ARG A 138 -6.90 -8.10 13.98
C ARG A 138 -7.67 -9.06 14.89
N ASP A 139 -7.43 -10.37 14.75
CA ASP A 139 -8.30 -11.40 15.30
C ASP A 139 -7.99 -11.73 16.77
N GLU A 140 -6.70 -11.66 17.19
CA GLU A 140 -6.27 -12.01 18.53
C GLU A 140 -5.98 -10.79 19.43
N TYR A 141 -5.63 -9.64 18.83
CA TYR A 141 -5.23 -8.44 19.60
C TYR A 141 -6.16 -7.26 19.42
N ASP A 142 -7.19 -7.37 18.57
CA ASP A 142 -8.13 -6.26 18.25
C ASP A 142 -7.38 -4.99 17.80
N ILE A 143 -6.39 -5.17 16.92
CA ILE A 143 -5.59 -4.11 16.34
C ILE A 143 -5.74 -4.13 14.83
N GLN A 144 -6.41 -3.10 14.28
CA GLN A 144 -6.55 -2.92 12.84
C GLN A 144 -5.43 -2.01 12.33
N ILE A 145 -4.53 -2.56 11.52
CA ILE A 145 -3.52 -1.81 10.76
C ILE A 145 -3.97 -1.61 9.31
N GLU A 146 -3.19 -0.92 8.50
CA GLU A 146 -3.56 -0.61 7.11
C GLU A 146 -3.62 -1.88 6.25
N PHE A 147 -2.55 -2.66 6.20
CA PHE A 147 -2.51 -3.95 5.52
C PHE A 147 -1.29 -4.80 5.91
N GLY A 148 -1.33 -6.08 5.49
CA GLY A 148 -0.18 -6.97 5.40
C GLY A 148 -0.04 -7.55 4.00
N ASP A 149 1.18 -7.62 3.48
CA ASP A 149 1.54 -8.34 2.26
C ASP A 149 2.29 -9.64 2.58
N ILE A 150 2.96 -10.25 1.61
CA ILE A 150 3.71 -11.49 1.83
C ILE A 150 5.00 -11.33 2.65
N ALA A 151 5.44 -10.11 2.89
CA ALA A 151 6.72 -9.84 3.56
C ALA A 151 6.62 -8.79 4.68
N ASN A 152 5.65 -7.90 4.61
CA ASN A 152 5.56 -6.72 5.44
C ASN A 152 4.16 -6.48 5.98
N ILE A 153 4.09 -5.79 7.09
CA ILE A 153 2.88 -5.08 7.53
C ILE A 153 3.09 -3.57 7.38
N LEU A 154 2.00 -2.84 7.19
CA LEU A 154 1.98 -1.38 7.18
C LEU A 154 0.96 -0.86 8.18
N ALA A 155 1.40 -0.01 9.09
CA ALA A 155 0.52 0.75 9.97
C ALA A 155 0.66 2.25 9.68
N TYR A 156 -0.47 2.95 9.64
CA TYR A 156 -0.53 4.41 9.64
C TYR A 156 -0.61 4.91 11.07
N ILE A 157 0.34 5.75 11.47
CA ILE A 157 0.24 6.49 12.71
C ILE A 157 -0.31 7.87 12.37
N SER A 158 -1.44 8.20 12.94
CA SER A 158 -2.24 9.38 12.60
C SER A 158 -2.35 10.38 13.77
N ILE A 159 -2.90 11.54 13.49
CA ILE A 159 -3.18 12.56 14.54
C ILE A 159 -4.24 12.11 15.56
N GLY A 160 -4.96 11.03 15.30
CA GLY A 160 -5.96 10.44 16.18
C GLY A 160 -5.41 9.42 17.16
N ASP A 161 -4.20 8.91 16.90
CA ASP A 161 -3.60 7.87 17.73
C ASP A 161 -2.96 8.43 19.00
N ARG A 162 -2.91 7.57 20.01
CA ARG A 162 -2.30 7.85 21.32
C ARG A 162 -1.13 6.92 21.54
N ILE A 163 -0.25 7.28 22.47
CA ILE A 163 0.92 6.46 22.81
C ILE A 163 0.51 5.04 23.29
N GLN A 164 -0.62 4.91 23.98
CA GLN A 164 -1.13 3.62 24.43
C GLN A 164 -1.49 2.69 23.26
N ASP A 165 -1.96 3.25 22.14
CA ASP A 165 -2.28 2.47 20.96
C ASP A 165 -1.00 1.92 20.31
N ILE A 166 0.08 2.70 20.35
CA ILE A 166 1.41 2.28 19.91
C ILE A 166 2.00 1.20 20.82
N GLU A 167 1.90 1.37 22.14
CA GLU A 167 2.37 0.39 23.13
C GLU A 167 1.63 -0.95 22.98
N ARG A 168 0.31 -0.93 22.70
CA ARG A 168 -0.46 -2.14 22.38
C ARG A 168 0.06 -2.84 21.14
N LEU A 169 0.37 -2.11 20.06
CA LEU A 169 0.92 -2.68 18.83
C LEU A 169 2.29 -3.33 19.10
N VAL A 170 3.18 -2.64 19.79
CA VAL A 170 4.51 -3.17 20.15
C VAL A 170 4.39 -4.43 21.00
N GLY A 171 3.53 -4.42 22.03
CA GLY A 171 3.26 -5.57 22.87
C GLY A 171 2.69 -6.77 22.11
N ALA A 172 1.72 -6.51 21.19
CA ALA A 172 1.16 -7.54 20.33
C ALA A 172 2.21 -8.18 19.41
N LEU A 173 3.08 -7.38 18.79
CA LEU A 173 4.15 -7.90 17.95
C LEU A 173 5.17 -8.76 18.76
N ALA A 174 5.49 -8.35 19.99
CA ALA A 174 6.34 -9.14 20.86
C ALA A 174 5.71 -10.51 21.21
N ASP A 175 4.40 -10.52 21.48
CA ASP A 175 3.65 -11.75 21.74
C ASP A 175 3.53 -12.62 20.49
N ILE A 176 3.25 -12.04 19.33
CA ILE A 176 3.20 -12.76 18.04
C ILE A 176 4.54 -13.45 17.78
N LYS A 177 5.65 -12.75 17.94
CA LYS A 177 6.97 -13.37 17.81
C LYS A 177 7.12 -14.55 18.77
N ARG A 178 6.77 -14.39 20.04
CA ARG A 178 6.94 -15.43 21.05
C ARG A 178 6.07 -16.66 20.81
N LEU A 179 4.84 -16.49 20.33
CA LEU A 179 3.82 -17.54 20.27
C LEU A 179 3.70 -18.19 18.88
N TYR A 180 3.96 -17.46 17.81
CA TYR A 180 3.62 -17.86 16.44
C TYR A 180 4.82 -17.94 15.49
N SER A 181 6.05 -17.64 15.92
CA SER A 181 7.23 -17.75 15.04
C SER A 181 7.35 -19.15 14.45
N LYS A 182 7.69 -19.20 13.17
CA LYS A 182 7.95 -20.41 12.38
C LYS A 182 9.38 -20.38 11.82
N ASP A 183 9.80 -21.48 11.20
CA ASP A 183 11.09 -21.53 10.51
C ASP A 183 11.10 -20.63 9.27
N PRO A 184 11.91 -19.56 9.20
CA PRO A 184 11.98 -18.66 8.06
C PRO A 184 12.44 -19.34 6.76
N SER A 185 13.14 -20.47 6.82
CA SER A 185 13.62 -21.21 5.65
C SER A 185 12.48 -21.75 4.77
N GLN A 186 11.28 -21.85 5.32
CA GLN A 186 10.08 -22.31 4.60
C GLN A 186 9.39 -21.18 3.81
N MET A 187 9.85 -19.94 3.94
CA MET A 187 9.30 -18.81 3.20
C MET A 187 9.83 -18.80 1.76
N LEU A 188 8.94 -18.58 0.79
CA LEU A 188 9.34 -18.43 -0.61
C LEU A 188 10.35 -17.29 -0.74
N ASN A 189 11.54 -17.57 -1.24
CA ASN A 189 12.51 -16.52 -1.52
C ASN A 189 12.10 -15.83 -2.83
N THR A 190 11.47 -14.66 -2.72
CA THR A 190 11.03 -13.88 -3.88
C THR A 190 12.09 -12.85 -4.23
N GLU A 191 12.82 -13.09 -5.31
CA GLU A 191 13.54 -12.01 -5.98
C GLU A 191 12.53 -11.13 -6.76
N TYR A 192 12.94 -9.90 -7.06
CA TYR A 192 12.14 -9.02 -7.90
C TYR A 192 11.91 -9.65 -9.28
N ILE A 193 10.66 -9.91 -9.61
CA ILE A 193 10.27 -10.44 -10.92
C ILE A 193 10.02 -9.24 -11.84
N ALA A 194 10.94 -9.01 -12.79
CA ALA A 194 10.78 -7.95 -13.77
C ALA A 194 9.68 -8.33 -14.79
N PRO A 195 8.62 -7.51 -14.96
CA PRO A 195 7.57 -7.79 -15.91
C PRO A 195 8.12 -7.73 -17.37
N LYS A 196 7.73 -8.69 -18.20
CA LYS A 196 8.06 -8.71 -19.62
C LYS A 196 6.83 -8.35 -20.45
N VAL A 197 6.68 -7.06 -20.76
CA VAL A 197 5.60 -6.56 -21.62
C VAL A 197 5.93 -6.83 -23.07
N VAL A 198 5.06 -7.55 -23.79
CA VAL A 198 5.23 -7.90 -25.22
C VAL A 198 4.09 -7.36 -26.10
N VAL A 199 2.96 -7.05 -25.49
CA VAL A 199 1.81 -6.36 -26.12
C VAL A 199 1.44 -5.16 -25.24
N SER A 200 1.02 -4.05 -25.84
CA SER A 200 0.57 -2.93 -25.00
C SER A 200 -0.66 -3.32 -24.18
N PRO A 201 -0.79 -2.85 -22.91
CA PRO A 201 -1.90 -3.24 -22.05
C PRO A 201 -3.29 -3.01 -22.68
N GLN A 202 -3.48 -1.88 -23.36
CA GLN A 202 -4.72 -1.57 -24.06
C GLN A 202 -5.05 -2.61 -25.14
N LYS A 203 -4.07 -2.99 -25.96
CA LYS A 203 -4.30 -3.98 -27.02
C LYS A 203 -4.59 -5.36 -26.45
N ALA A 204 -3.87 -5.75 -25.41
CA ALA A 204 -4.09 -7.03 -24.75
C ALA A 204 -5.46 -7.11 -24.08
N PHE A 205 -5.87 -6.05 -23.37
CA PHE A 205 -7.15 -6.00 -22.68
C PHE A 205 -8.38 -6.11 -23.58
N TYR A 206 -8.28 -5.62 -24.83
CA TYR A 206 -9.38 -5.69 -25.81
C TYR A 206 -9.20 -6.80 -26.86
N ALA A 207 -8.18 -7.62 -26.76
CA ALA A 207 -7.95 -8.74 -27.67
C ALA A 207 -8.87 -9.92 -27.30
N LYS A 208 -8.92 -10.92 -28.21
CA LYS A 208 -9.56 -12.20 -27.89
C LYS A 208 -8.65 -12.99 -26.95
N ASP A 209 -9.26 -13.61 -25.99
CA ASP A 209 -8.61 -14.40 -24.98
C ASP A 209 -9.30 -15.78 -24.78
N GLU A 210 -8.64 -16.63 -24.06
CA GLU A 210 -9.15 -17.92 -23.58
C GLU A 210 -8.73 -18.13 -22.11
N SER A 211 -9.57 -18.81 -21.36
CA SER A 211 -9.30 -19.11 -19.95
C SER A 211 -8.56 -20.43 -19.84
N LEU A 212 -7.39 -20.44 -19.21
CA LEU A 212 -6.57 -21.63 -18.99
C LEU A 212 -6.29 -21.85 -17.51
N PRO A 213 -6.15 -23.12 -17.06
CA PRO A 213 -5.64 -23.41 -15.73
C PRO A 213 -4.30 -22.71 -15.47
N ILE A 214 -4.16 -22.06 -14.32
CA ILE A 214 -2.99 -21.22 -13.99
C ILE A 214 -1.65 -21.95 -14.27
N ARG A 215 -1.55 -23.24 -13.99
CA ARG A 215 -0.33 -24.03 -14.19
C ARG A 215 0.00 -24.27 -15.67
N GLU A 216 -0.96 -24.06 -16.57
CA GLU A 216 -0.81 -24.25 -18.03
C GLU A 216 -0.54 -22.92 -18.74
N THR A 217 -0.53 -21.79 -18.03
CA THR A 217 -0.36 -20.46 -18.62
C THR A 217 1.09 -20.04 -18.82
N ALA A 218 2.06 -20.83 -18.36
CA ALA A 218 3.49 -20.48 -18.49
C ALA A 218 3.89 -20.20 -19.95
N GLY A 219 4.49 -19.03 -20.19
CA GLY A 219 4.90 -18.58 -21.54
C GLY A 219 3.78 -17.90 -22.34
N ARG A 220 2.53 -17.94 -21.89
CA ARG A 220 1.40 -17.25 -22.52
C ARG A 220 1.41 -15.75 -22.13
N ILE A 221 0.64 -14.97 -22.86
CA ILE A 221 0.48 -13.52 -22.63
C ILE A 221 -0.83 -13.28 -21.88
N CYS A 222 -0.75 -12.60 -20.75
CA CYS A 222 -1.92 -12.30 -19.91
C CYS A 222 -2.84 -11.28 -20.60
N SER A 223 -4.17 -11.45 -20.50
CA SER A 223 -5.17 -10.49 -20.97
C SER A 223 -5.85 -9.71 -19.87
N GLU A 224 -5.67 -10.09 -18.61
CA GLU A 224 -6.32 -9.51 -17.45
C GLU A 224 -5.33 -9.04 -16.38
N PHE A 225 -5.81 -8.30 -15.38
CA PHE A 225 -5.01 -7.96 -14.21
C PHE A 225 -5.10 -9.06 -13.16
N VAL A 226 -3.96 -9.42 -12.56
CA VAL A 226 -3.90 -10.25 -11.35
C VAL A 226 -3.21 -9.43 -10.28
N MET A 227 -3.94 -9.05 -9.25
CA MET A 227 -3.45 -8.19 -8.17
C MET A 227 -3.59 -8.90 -6.83
N CYS A 228 -2.56 -8.83 -6.01
CA CYS A 228 -2.66 -9.19 -4.60
C CYS A 228 -3.19 -7.98 -3.82
N TYR A 229 -4.29 -8.14 -3.12
CA TYR A 229 -4.88 -7.04 -2.34
C TYR A 229 -4.95 -7.40 -0.84
N PRO A 230 -4.54 -6.51 0.03
CA PRO A 230 -3.81 -5.25 -0.19
C PRO A 230 -2.38 -5.45 -0.69
N PRO A 231 -1.75 -4.45 -1.34
CA PRO A 231 -2.21 -3.10 -1.64
C PRO A 231 -2.86 -2.95 -3.03
N GLY A 232 -3.04 -4.02 -3.82
CA GLY A 232 -3.62 -3.96 -5.16
C GLY A 232 -2.61 -3.59 -6.25
N ILE A 233 -1.33 -3.92 -6.04
CA ILE A 233 -0.30 -3.78 -7.07
C ILE A 233 -0.39 -4.99 -8.01
N PRO A 234 -0.45 -4.78 -9.34
CA PRO A 234 -0.48 -5.89 -10.28
C PRO A 234 0.77 -6.78 -10.18
N ILE A 235 0.53 -8.08 -10.00
CA ILE A 235 1.54 -9.12 -10.17
C ILE A 235 1.66 -9.45 -11.67
N LEU A 236 0.52 -9.41 -12.36
CA LEU A 236 0.40 -9.49 -13.80
C LEU A 236 -0.51 -8.39 -14.31
N ALA A 237 -0.15 -7.82 -15.46
CA ALA A 237 -0.98 -6.88 -16.20
C ALA A 237 -1.20 -7.39 -17.63
N PRO A 238 -2.27 -6.92 -18.32
CA PRO A 238 -2.51 -7.29 -19.71
C PRO A 238 -1.31 -6.98 -20.59
N GLY A 239 -0.92 -7.95 -21.41
CA GLY A 239 0.22 -7.84 -22.34
C GLY A 239 1.56 -8.31 -21.79
N GLU A 240 1.60 -8.76 -20.54
CA GLU A 240 2.79 -9.36 -19.93
C GLU A 240 2.87 -10.87 -20.13
N VAL A 241 4.09 -11.38 -20.24
CA VAL A 241 4.35 -12.82 -20.33
C VAL A 241 4.26 -13.44 -18.95
N ILE A 242 3.44 -14.47 -18.81
CA ILE A 242 3.29 -15.24 -17.57
C ILE A 242 4.50 -16.17 -17.45
N THR A 243 5.35 -15.94 -16.44
CA THR A 243 6.49 -16.80 -16.14
C THR A 243 6.13 -17.83 -15.07
N LYS A 244 6.93 -18.89 -14.97
CA LYS A 244 6.77 -19.86 -13.90
C LYS A 244 6.90 -19.22 -12.51
N ASP A 245 7.85 -18.30 -12.34
CA ASP A 245 8.08 -17.62 -11.07
C ASP A 245 6.86 -16.78 -10.64
N ILE A 246 6.17 -16.15 -11.62
CA ILE A 246 4.91 -15.44 -11.38
C ILE A 246 3.82 -16.41 -10.92
N ILE A 247 3.69 -17.56 -11.57
CA ILE A 247 2.71 -18.60 -11.19
C ILE A 247 2.98 -19.07 -9.76
N ASP A 248 4.22 -19.42 -9.45
CA ASP A 248 4.62 -19.90 -8.13
C ASP A 248 4.39 -18.82 -7.06
N TYR A 249 4.64 -17.56 -7.38
CA TYR A 249 4.35 -16.43 -6.50
C TYR A 249 2.85 -16.27 -6.22
N ILE A 250 2.00 -16.31 -7.25
CA ILE A 250 0.54 -16.19 -7.10
C ILE A 250 0.00 -17.34 -6.22
N ILE A 251 0.44 -18.56 -6.47
CA ILE A 251 0.03 -19.74 -5.70
C ILE A 251 0.44 -19.58 -4.25
N TYR A 252 1.69 -19.19 -3.99
CA TYR A 252 2.21 -18.96 -2.65
C TYR A 252 1.44 -17.84 -1.91
N ALA A 253 1.17 -16.73 -2.57
CA ALA A 253 0.41 -15.63 -1.96
C ALA A 253 -1.01 -16.06 -1.57
N LYS A 254 -1.68 -16.88 -2.40
CA LYS A 254 -2.98 -17.49 -2.07
C LYS A 254 -2.89 -18.41 -0.86
N GLU A 255 -1.88 -19.27 -0.79
CA GLU A 255 -1.65 -20.18 0.36
C GLU A 255 -1.41 -19.42 1.67
N LYS A 256 -0.86 -18.20 1.58
CA LYS A 256 -0.66 -17.30 2.72
C LYS A 256 -1.90 -16.49 3.10
N GLY A 257 -3.00 -16.62 2.37
CA GLY A 257 -4.26 -15.95 2.66
C GLY A 257 -4.42 -14.58 1.98
N CYS A 258 -3.52 -14.21 1.05
CA CYS A 258 -3.70 -12.97 0.30
C CYS A 258 -4.92 -13.07 -0.63
N SER A 259 -5.77 -12.05 -0.60
CA SER A 259 -6.90 -11.92 -1.53
C SER A 259 -6.42 -11.53 -2.92
N MET A 260 -6.94 -12.18 -3.95
CA MET A 260 -6.66 -11.84 -5.35
C MET A 260 -7.80 -11.01 -5.93
N GLN A 261 -7.45 -9.98 -6.70
CA GLN A 261 -8.41 -9.11 -7.38
C GLN A 261 -7.99 -8.91 -8.84
N GLY A 262 -8.99 -8.64 -9.67
CA GLY A 262 -8.81 -8.35 -11.09
C GLY A 262 -9.08 -9.52 -12.03
N PRO A 263 -8.72 -10.77 -11.73
CA PRO A 263 -9.05 -11.91 -12.59
C PRO A 263 -10.56 -12.15 -12.69
N GLU A 264 -11.00 -12.68 -13.83
CA GLU A 264 -12.38 -13.12 -14.02
C GLU A 264 -12.73 -14.29 -13.08
N ASP A 265 -11.78 -15.21 -12.88
CA ASP A 265 -11.86 -16.23 -11.83
C ASP A 265 -11.31 -15.68 -10.50
N PRO A 266 -12.17 -15.35 -9.52
CA PRO A 266 -11.70 -14.76 -8.26
C PRO A 266 -10.83 -15.69 -7.43
N ASP A 267 -10.95 -17.01 -7.66
CA ASP A 267 -10.11 -18.03 -7.02
C ASP A 267 -8.77 -18.21 -7.73
N VAL A 268 -8.58 -17.57 -8.89
CA VAL A 268 -7.36 -17.66 -9.70
C VAL A 268 -6.92 -19.11 -9.93
N ASN A 269 -7.87 -20.02 -10.16
CA ASN A 269 -7.56 -21.36 -10.64
C ASN A 269 -7.28 -21.34 -12.14
N ASN A 270 -7.90 -20.37 -12.84
CA ASN A 270 -7.69 -20.09 -14.25
C ASN A 270 -7.22 -18.63 -14.41
N ILE A 271 -6.51 -18.37 -15.50
CA ILE A 271 -6.12 -17.02 -15.94
C ILE A 271 -6.45 -16.87 -17.41
N ASN A 272 -6.98 -15.70 -17.78
CA ASN A 272 -7.25 -15.36 -19.17
C ASN A 272 -5.97 -14.96 -19.90
N VAL A 273 -5.72 -15.59 -21.06
CA VAL A 273 -4.53 -15.40 -21.87
C VAL A 273 -4.92 -15.11 -23.31
N LEU A 274 -4.09 -14.36 -24.03
CA LEU A 274 -4.32 -14.06 -25.45
C LEU A 274 -4.30 -15.33 -26.31
N VAL A 275 -5.26 -15.40 -27.26
CA VAL A 275 -5.35 -16.47 -28.27
C VAL A 275 -4.30 -16.30 -29.34
#